data_7818699da48a9617f95a956cf5745d98
#
_entry.id   7818699da48a9617f95a956cf5745d98
#
_cell.length_a   1.000
_cell.length_b   1.000
_cell.length_c   1.000
_cell.angle_alpha   90.00
_cell.angle_beta   90.00
_cell.angle_gamma   90.00
#
_symmetry.space_group_name_H-M   'P 1'
#
loop_
_entity.id
_entity.type
_entity.pdbx_description
1 polymer ?
#
loop_
_entity_poly.entity_id
_entity_poly.type
_entity_poly.pdbx_seq_one_letter_code
_entity_poly.pdbx_strand_id
1 'polypeptide(L)'
;MDSDSYPPTKALTTRYKCYACYKQYKKKEHLVEHMKISYHSAHQPRCAVCQKHCKSFESLREHLTGPLAKTNCLGIFSDRGCDLCLEVFDSPSSLNKHREMCCLSAPASLATEIPTCTESQIYVSGSIDESYACKGGEAVAIDCEMVGGGSDGSLDLCARVCLLDEDENIIFHSYVQPQIPVTNYRYEVTGLTEKHLRDAMPLKEVQNKILEILYNGESIGKLRLSGGNARLLVGHSLDHDLDCLRMFYPDHLLRDTAKYRPLMKTNLVSHSLKYLVQTYLGYNIQTGVHDPYEDCVSVMRLYKRMRAQNHHVEGSGIQSICGGFDFWKPKELEKMTPEKLYEISRSNYRCWCLDLKGQQPGLI
;
A
#
# COMPACT_ATOMS: atom_id res chain seq x y z
N MET A 1 24.10 44.63 -58.02
CA MET A 1 22.82 44.60 -57.27
C MET A 1 22.71 43.29 -56.68
N ASP A 2 23.33 43.10 -55.52
CA ASP A 2 23.35 41.85 -54.81
C ASP A 2 22.16 41.84 -53.83
N SER A 3 21.26 40.91 -54.07
CA SER A 3 20.11 40.70 -53.22
C SER A 3 20.49 39.74 -52.08
N ASP A 4 20.79 40.32 -50.91
CA ASP A 4 20.94 39.57 -49.65
C ASP A 4 19.66 38.85 -49.28
N SER A 5 19.65 37.54 -49.49
CA SER A 5 18.59 36.64 -49.01
C SER A 5 18.91 36.27 -47.56
N TYR A 6 18.23 36.86 -46.58
CA TYR A 6 18.24 36.45 -45.18
C TYR A 6 17.66 35.01 -45.06
N PRO A 7 18.31 34.10 -44.34
CA PRO A 7 17.74 32.79 -44.10
C PRO A 7 16.48 32.92 -43.24
N PRO A 8 15.44 32.07 -43.47
CA PRO A 8 14.19 32.15 -42.71
C PRO A 8 14.46 31.83 -41.24
N THR A 9 14.10 32.76 -40.37
CA THR A 9 14.09 32.57 -38.91
C THR A 9 13.23 31.35 -38.57
N LYS A 10 13.85 30.28 -38.05
CA LYS A 10 13.15 29.09 -37.51
C LYS A 10 12.19 29.59 -36.43
N ALA A 11 10.90 29.57 -36.72
CA ALA A 11 9.86 29.79 -35.72
C ALA A 11 10.09 28.85 -34.53
N LEU A 12 10.37 29.40 -33.38
CA LEU A 12 10.45 28.67 -32.11
C LEU A 12 9.09 28.05 -31.85
N THR A 13 8.95 26.75 -32.17
CA THR A 13 7.73 26.02 -31.87
C THR A 13 7.60 25.87 -30.36
N THR A 14 6.74 26.69 -29.78
CA THR A 14 6.41 26.65 -28.36
C THR A 14 5.90 25.20 -28.00
N ARG A 15 6.58 24.53 -27.10
CA ARG A 15 6.18 23.21 -26.62
C ARG A 15 5.58 23.30 -25.23
N TYR A 16 4.46 22.65 -25.04
CA TYR A 16 3.78 22.57 -23.75
C TYR A 16 4.34 21.39 -22.95
N LYS A 17 5.01 21.66 -21.83
CA LYS A 17 5.67 20.65 -21.01
C LYS A 17 4.80 20.30 -19.81
N CYS A 18 4.59 18.99 -19.55
CA CYS A 18 3.93 18.53 -18.34
C CYS A 18 4.80 18.84 -17.12
N TYR A 19 4.21 19.45 -16.10
CA TYR A 19 4.92 19.81 -14.87
C TYR A 19 5.41 18.57 -14.09
N ALA A 20 4.61 17.49 -14.05
CA ALA A 20 4.90 16.29 -13.26
C ALA A 20 5.89 15.32 -13.93
N CYS A 21 5.73 15.02 -15.24
CA CYS A 21 6.56 13.99 -15.90
C CYS A 21 7.48 14.53 -17.01
N TYR A 22 7.41 15.82 -17.29
CA TYR A 22 8.23 16.57 -18.26
C TYR A 22 8.04 16.17 -19.74
N LYS A 23 7.01 15.38 -20.07
CA LYS A 23 6.63 15.12 -21.45
C LYS A 23 6.23 16.41 -22.14
N GLN A 24 6.63 16.57 -23.41
CA GLN A 24 6.40 17.76 -24.21
C GLN A 24 5.37 17.50 -25.31
N TYR A 25 4.49 18.46 -25.52
CA TYR A 25 3.40 18.41 -26.48
C TYR A 25 3.45 19.63 -27.43
N LYS A 26 3.08 19.42 -28.69
CA LYS A 26 3.00 20.52 -29.69
C LYS A 26 1.78 21.39 -29.50
N LYS A 27 0.69 20.83 -28.95
CA LYS A 27 -0.58 21.52 -28.70
C LYS A 27 -0.95 21.44 -27.23
N LYS A 28 -1.61 22.49 -26.74
CA LYS A 28 -2.07 22.58 -25.34
C LYS A 28 -3.15 21.55 -25.02
N GLU A 29 -4.03 21.28 -25.96
CA GLU A 29 -5.10 20.25 -25.86
C GLU A 29 -4.49 18.87 -25.54
N HIS A 30 -3.38 18.50 -26.19
CA HIS A 30 -2.70 17.23 -25.91
C HIS A 30 -2.05 17.18 -24.52
N LEU A 31 -1.61 18.32 -23.97
CA LEU A 31 -1.16 18.40 -22.58
C LEU A 31 -2.34 18.18 -21.62
N VAL A 32 -3.47 18.83 -21.86
CA VAL A 32 -4.69 18.69 -21.05
C VAL A 32 -5.16 17.24 -21.07
N GLU A 33 -5.24 16.62 -22.25
CA GLU A 33 -5.62 15.22 -22.40
C GLU A 33 -4.65 14.29 -21.65
N HIS A 34 -3.33 14.53 -21.81
CA HIS A 34 -2.33 13.80 -21.05
C HIS A 34 -2.54 13.93 -19.53
N MET A 35 -2.82 15.12 -19.02
CA MET A 35 -3.01 15.33 -17.59
C MET A 35 -4.25 14.60 -17.06
N LYS A 36 -5.34 14.53 -17.84
CA LYS A 36 -6.55 13.79 -17.49
C LYS A 36 -6.28 12.28 -17.33
N ILE A 37 -5.55 11.67 -18.27
CA ILE A 37 -5.34 10.21 -18.29
C ILE A 37 -4.13 9.75 -17.46
N SER A 38 -3.22 10.67 -17.12
CA SER A 38 -1.99 10.31 -16.39
C SER A 38 -2.17 10.29 -14.89
N TYR A 39 -3.24 10.86 -14.37
CA TYR A 39 -3.55 10.94 -12.93
C TYR A 39 -2.38 11.45 -12.09
N HIS A 40 -1.65 12.46 -12.59
CA HIS A 40 -0.56 13.05 -11.84
C HIS A 40 -1.06 13.67 -10.52
N SER A 41 -0.33 13.43 -9.46
CA SER A 41 -0.70 13.89 -8.13
C SER A 41 0.55 14.09 -7.27
N ALA A 42 0.46 14.97 -6.28
CA ALA A 42 1.48 15.13 -5.24
C ALA A 42 1.75 13.80 -4.49
N HIS A 43 0.79 12.89 -4.49
CA HIS A 43 0.88 11.59 -3.83
C HIS A 43 1.57 10.50 -4.67
N GLN A 44 1.99 10.78 -5.91
CA GLN A 44 2.78 9.83 -6.69
C GLN A 44 4.23 9.78 -6.20
N PRO A 45 4.91 8.60 -6.32
CA PRO A 45 6.35 8.50 -6.08
C PRO A 45 7.11 9.54 -6.90
N ARG A 46 8.02 10.28 -6.28
CA ARG A 46 8.74 11.40 -6.89
C ARG A 46 10.25 11.23 -6.73
N CYS A 47 10.99 11.47 -7.80
CA CYS A 47 12.45 11.50 -7.73
C CYS A 47 12.93 12.71 -6.93
N ALA A 48 13.63 12.49 -5.84
CA ALA A 48 14.17 13.57 -5.00
C ALA A 48 15.21 14.44 -5.74
N VAL A 49 15.87 13.90 -6.78
CA VAL A 49 16.90 14.63 -7.55
C VAL A 49 16.28 15.57 -8.60
N CYS A 50 15.42 15.04 -9.48
CA CYS A 50 14.90 15.81 -10.63
C CYS A 50 13.41 16.15 -10.52
N GLN A 51 12.79 15.83 -9.41
CA GLN A 51 11.36 16.09 -9.09
C GLN A 51 10.35 15.43 -10.06
N LYS A 52 10.81 14.53 -10.94
CA LYS A 52 9.91 13.81 -11.84
C LYS A 52 9.01 12.85 -11.06
N HIS A 53 7.71 12.90 -11.33
CA HIS A 53 6.73 11.95 -10.80
C HIS A 53 6.74 10.64 -11.59
N CYS A 54 6.64 9.54 -10.89
CA CYS A 54 6.59 8.18 -11.42
C CYS A 54 5.28 7.51 -11.01
N LYS A 55 4.79 6.56 -11.83
CA LYS A 55 3.50 5.89 -11.57
C LYS A 55 3.54 4.89 -10.41
N SER A 56 4.71 4.29 -10.17
CA SER A 56 4.96 3.31 -9.11
C SER A 56 6.39 3.45 -8.59
N PHE A 57 6.67 2.82 -7.45
CA PHE A 57 8.04 2.73 -6.93
C PHE A 57 8.97 1.93 -7.84
N GLU A 58 8.47 0.91 -8.54
CA GLU A 58 9.23 0.21 -9.57
C GLU A 58 9.70 1.19 -10.65
N SER A 59 8.78 2.00 -11.17
CA SER A 59 9.10 3.03 -12.18
C SER A 59 10.05 4.11 -11.67
N LEU A 60 9.99 4.44 -10.37
CA LEU A 60 10.94 5.34 -9.72
C LEU A 60 12.31 4.68 -9.58
N ARG A 61 12.39 3.41 -9.18
CA ARG A 61 13.62 2.63 -9.09
C ARG A 61 14.30 2.52 -10.45
N GLU A 62 13.56 2.19 -11.51
CA GLU A 62 14.09 2.19 -12.88
C GLU A 62 14.62 3.56 -13.31
N HIS A 63 13.94 4.65 -12.92
CA HIS A 63 14.41 6.00 -13.22
C HIS A 63 15.72 6.35 -12.49
N LEU A 64 15.95 5.79 -11.30
CA LEU A 64 17.13 6.06 -10.46
C LEU A 64 18.30 5.14 -10.78
N THR A 65 18.06 3.85 -11.06
CA THR A 65 19.09 2.81 -11.16
C THR A 65 19.05 2.01 -12.46
N GLY A 66 18.00 2.19 -13.28
CA GLY A 66 17.83 1.42 -14.52
C GLY A 66 18.80 1.85 -15.64
N PRO A 67 18.84 1.09 -16.74
CA PRO A 67 19.77 1.33 -17.86
C PRO A 67 19.53 2.65 -18.60
N LEU A 68 18.33 3.21 -18.47
CA LEU A 68 17.97 4.52 -19.05
C LEU A 68 17.90 5.62 -18.02
N ALA A 69 18.50 5.43 -16.84
CA ALA A 69 18.55 6.44 -15.78
C ALA A 69 19.31 7.68 -16.27
N LYS A 70 18.84 8.85 -15.87
CA LYS A 70 19.58 10.10 -16.15
C LYS A 70 20.88 10.11 -15.33
N THR A 71 22.01 10.42 -15.96
CA THR A 71 23.35 10.44 -15.34
C THR A 71 23.36 11.18 -13.99
N ASN A 72 22.70 12.34 -13.89
CA ASN A 72 22.61 13.11 -12.65
C ASN A 72 21.79 12.37 -11.56
N CYS A 73 20.64 11.78 -11.93
CA CYS A 73 19.83 11.02 -10.97
C CYS A 73 20.54 9.77 -10.48
N LEU A 74 21.14 9.00 -11.41
CA LEU A 74 21.91 7.82 -11.11
C LEU A 74 23.11 8.15 -10.21
N GLY A 75 23.90 9.17 -10.54
CA GLY A 75 25.11 9.52 -9.77
C GLY A 75 24.79 9.93 -8.34
N ILE A 76 23.80 10.83 -8.16
CA ILE A 76 23.39 11.28 -6.81
C ILE A 76 22.77 10.13 -6.02
N PHE A 77 21.94 9.29 -6.66
CA PHE A 77 21.32 8.16 -5.97
C PHE A 77 22.33 7.09 -5.58
N SER A 78 23.29 6.78 -6.43
CA SER A 78 24.37 5.82 -6.12
C SER A 78 25.21 6.27 -4.93
N ASP A 79 25.44 7.58 -4.77
CA ASP A 79 26.23 8.15 -3.67
C ASP A 79 25.43 8.24 -2.35
N ARG A 80 24.17 8.66 -2.42
CA ARG A 80 23.37 9.07 -1.25
C ARG A 80 21.95 8.53 -1.20
N GLY A 81 21.58 7.60 -2.07
CA GLY A 81 20.24 7.00 -2.13
C GLY A 81 20.10 5.74 -1.29
N CYS A 82 18.93 5.56 -0.70
CA CYS A 82 18.54 4.32 -0.03
C CYS A 82 17.78 3.41 -0.99
N ASP A 83 18.28 2.20 -1.21
CA ASP A 83 17.67 1.23 -2.13
C ASP A 83 16.30 0.71 -1.64
N LEU A 84 16.03 0.77 -0.33
CA LEU A 84 14.77 0.28 0.24
C LEU A 84 13.63 1.31 0.10
N CYS A 85 13.84 2.57 0.54
CA CYS A 85 12.82 3.61 0.54
C CYS A 85 12.88 4.57 -0.65
N LEU A 86 13.95 4.52 -1.46
CA LEU A 86 14.23 5.37 -2.60
C LEU A 86 14.40 6.86 -2.26
N GLU A 87 14.64 7.18 -1.00
CA GLU A 87 14.98 8.52 -0.55
C GLU A 87 16.45 8.86 -0.80
N VAL A 88 16.75 10.14 -0.95
CA VAL A 88 18.12 10.67 -1.15
C VAL A 88 18.46 11.56 0.03
N PHE A 89 19.64 11.36 0.58
CA PHE A 89 20.12 12.05 1.78
C PHE A 89 21.14 13.14 1.44
N ASP A 90 21.39 14.05 2.38
CA ASP A 90 22.32 15.17 2.18
C ASP A 90 23.78 14.71 2.14
N SER A 91 24.10 13.58 2.78
CA SER A 91 25.44 13.02 2.83
C SER A 91 25.43 11.50 2.92
N PRO A 92 26.55 10.81 2.54
CA PRO A 92 26.71 9.38 2.78
C PRO A 92 26.61 8.98 4.25
N SER A 93 27.05 9.84 5.18
CA SER A 93 26.92 9.60 6.61
C SER A 93 25.46 9.58 7.07
N SER A 94 24.65 10.51 6.57
CA SER A 94 23.19 10.53 6.83
C SER A 94 22.51 9.29 6.26
N LEU A 95 22.91 8.84 5.07
CA LEU A 95 22.42 7.59 4.47
C LEU A 95 22.76 6.38 5.35
N ASN A 96 24.00 6.26 5.84
CA ASN A 96 24.40 5.13 6.67
C ASN A 96 23.58 5.07 7.97
N LYS A 97 23.42 6.19 8.66
CA LYS A 97 22.55 6.28 9.85
C LYS A 97 21.09 5.91 9.54
N HIS A 98 20.57 6.35 8.40
CA HIS A 98 19.22 5.99 7.96
C HIS A 98 19.09 4.48 7.70
N ARG A 99 20.09 3.84 7.07
CA ARG A 99 20.05 2.41 6.75
C ARG A 99 19.90 1.52 7.98
N GLU A 100 20.46 1.91 9.12
CA GLU A 100 20.31 1.19 10.39
C GLU A 100 18.85 1.07 10.84
N MET A 101 18.02 2.08 10.53
CA MET A 101 16.59 2.08 10.85
C MET A 101 15.70 1.62 9.68
N CYS A 102 16.15 1.79 8.45
CA CYS A 102 15.37 1.48 7.26
C CYS A 102 15.37 -0.01 6.93
N CYS A 103 16.49 -0.71 7.16
CA CYS A 103 16.59 -2.16 6.99
C CYS A 103 16.03 -2.84 8.23
N LEU A 104 14.91 -3.54 8.06
CA LEU A 104 14.26 -4.25 9.16
C LEU A 104 14.76 -5.70 9.22
N SER A 105 14.76 -6.28 10.42
CA SER A 105 14.99 -7.71 10.60
C SER A 105 13.70 -8.49 10.32
N ALA A 106 13.83 -9.70 9.77
CA ALA A 106 12.71 -10.62 9.66
C ALA A 106 12.08 -10.85 11.04
N PRO A 107 10.74 -10.94 11.15
CA PRO A 107 10.09 -11.34 12.38
C PRO A 107 10.52 -12.75 12.77
N ALA A 108 10.57 -13.04 14.07
CA ALA A 108 10.79 -14.41 14.53
C ALA A 108 9.53 -15.22 14.18
N SER A 109 9.70 -16.32 13.44
CA SER A 109 8.59 -17.24 13.16
C SER A 109 8.02 -17.76 14.48
N LEU A 110 6.70 -17.76 14.62
CA LEU A 110 6.05 -18.49 15.69
C LEU A 110 6.26 -19.97 15.39
N ALA A 111 7.17 -20.61 16.14
CA ALA A 111 7.36 -22.04 16.04
C ALA A 111 5.99 -22.73 16.03
N THR A 112 5.82 -23.75 15.20
CA THR A 112 4.58 -24.50 14.98
C THR A 112 4.03 -25.20 16.25
N GLU A 113 4.74 -25.14 17.34
CA GLU A 113 4.32 -25.58 18.67
C GLU A 113 3.61 -24.44 19.42
N ILE A 114 2.41 -24.08 18.95
CA ILE A 114 1.49 -23.37 19.82
C ILE A 114 0.96 -24.42 20.80
N PRO A 115 1.09 -24.20 22.12
CA PRO A 115 0.46 -25.10 23.09
C PRO A 115 -1.02 -25.22 22.70
N THR A 116 -1.52 -26.45 22.63
CA THR A 116 -2.94 -26.73 22.47
C THR A 116 -3.67 -26.12 23.67
N CYS A 117 -4.00 -24.85 23.57
CA CYS A 117 -4.76 -24.14 24.59
C CYS A 117 -6.23 -24.33 24.27
N THR A 118 -6.85 -25.16 25.09
CA THR A 118 -8.31 -25.43 25.14
C THR A 118 -9.10 -24.23 25.66
N GLU A 119 -8.47 -23.09 25.89
CA GLU A 119 -9.12 -21.81 26.20
C GLU A 119 -8.65 -20.75 25.22
N SER A 120 -9.62 -20.16 24.53
CA SER A 120 -9.44 -19.01 23.65
C SER A 120 -8.78 -17.88 24.43
N GLN A 121 -7.46 -17.82 24.43
CA GLN A 121 -6.75 -16.67 24.99
C GLN A 121 -6.91 -15.52 24.01
N ILE A 122 -7.97 -14.73 24.21
CA ILE A 122 -7.98 -13.35 23.80
C ILE A 122 -6.89 -12.69 24.64
N TYR A 123 -5.71 -12.48 24.06
CA TYR A 123 -4.71 -11.62 24.70
C TYR A 123 -5.22 -10.19 24.67
N VAL A 124 -6.15 -9.87 25.56
CA VAL A 124 -6.38 -8.49 25.97
C VAL A 124 -5.22 -8.15 26.88
N SER A 125 -4.11 -7.72 26.29
CA SER A 125 -2.96 -7.22 27.05
C SER A 125 -3.33 -5.88 27.64
N GLY A 126 -3.40 -5.85 28.96
CA GLY A 126 -3.21 -4.64 29.73
C GLY A 126 -4.50 -3.86 30.01
N SER A 127 -4.68 -3.57 31.29
CA SER A 127 -5.59 -2.58 31.85
C SER A 127 -5.82 -1.41 30.88
N ILE A 128 -7.04 -1.26 30.43
CA ILE A 128 -7.50 -0.07 29.71
C ILE A 128 -7.35 1.11 30.68
N ASP A 129 -6.28 1.86 30.51
CA ASP A 129 -6.19 3.19 31.08
C ASP A 129 -7.09 4.06 30.20
N GLU A 130 -8.27 4.45 30.70
CA GLU A 130 -9.33 5.17 29.99
C GLU A 130 -8.91 6.55 29.43
N SER A 131 -7.63 6.91 29.57
CA SER A 131 -7.10 8.24 29.19
C SER A 131 -6.56 8.34 27.75
N TYR A 132 -6.41 7.25 27.00
CA TYR A 132 -5.97 7.26 25.59
C TYR A 132 -7.06 6.76 24.65
N ALA A 133 -8.15 7.50 24.53
CA ALA A 133 -9.06 7.34 23.42
C ALA A 133 -8.38 7.84 22.13
N CYS A 134 -7.59 6.99 21.46
CA CYS A 134 -7.07 7.24 20.13
C CYS A 134 -8.24 7.32 19.15
N LYS A 135 -8.63 8.54 18.83
CA LYS A 135 -9.62 8.87 17.78
C LYS A 135 -8.97 8.74 16.41
N GLY A 136 -8.84 7.54 15.92
CA GLY A 136 -8.37 7.27 14.55
C GLY A 136 -8.34 5.77 14.35
N GLY A 137 -8.92 5.25 13.28
CA GLY A 137 -9.02 3.81 13.05
C GLY A 137 -7.65 3.15 13.08
N GLU A 138 -7.38 2.38 14.12
CA GLU A 138 -6.21 1.52 14.21
C GLU A 138 -6.25 0.51 13.07
N ALA A 139 -5.10 0.21 12.47
CA ALA A 139 -4.99 -0.79 11.44
C ALA A 139 -4.78 -2.18 12.06
N VAL A 140 -5.38 -3.19 11.45
CA VAL A 140 -5.22 -4.61 11.79
C VAL A 140 -4.75 -5.35 10.56
N ALA A 141 -3.65 -6.10 10.66
CA ALA A 141 -3.21 -6.98 9.59
C ALA A 141 -3.89 -8.34 9.71
N ILE A 142 -4.18 -8.96 8.57
CA ILE A 142 -4.73 -10.32 8.47
C ILE A 142 -3.95 -11.13 7.43
N ASP A 143 -3.81 -12.42 7.71
CA ASP A 143 -3.37 -13.42 6.75
C ASP A 143 -3.97 -14.79 7.09
N CYS A 144 -4.29 -15.58 6.06
CA CYS A 144 -4.91 -16.90 6.19
C CYS A 144 -4.09 -17.97 5.47
N GLU A 145 -3.89 -19.10 6.16
CA GLU A 145 -3.42 -20.33 5.50
C GLU A 145 -4.61 -21.15 5.01
N MET A 146 -4.51 -21.60 3.76
CA MET A 146 -5.60 -22.28 3.06
C MET A 146 -5.23 -23.70 2.67
N VAL A 147 -6.10 -24.65 3.00
CA VAL A 147 -6.05 -26.04 2.53
C VAL A 147 -7.03 -26.26 1.38
N GLY A 148 -6.82 -27.30 0.59
CA GLY A 148 -7.67 -27.64 -0.54
C GLY A 148 -8.80 -28.57 -0.17
N GLY A 149 -10.01 -28.23 -0.60
CA GLY A 149 -11.21 -29.07 -0.53
C GLY A 149 -11.78 -29.36 -1.92
N GLY A 150 -12.89 -30.11 -1.95
CA GLY A 150 -13.50 -30.58 -3.19
C GLY A 150 -12.81 -31.83 -3.74
N SER A 151 -13.27 -32.33 -4.91
CA SER A 151 -12.76 -33.57 -5.48
C SER A 151 -11.30 -33.52 -5.95
N ASP A 152 -10.81 -32.34 -6.30
CA ASP A 152 -9.48 -32.09 -6.84
C ASP A 152 -8.58 -31.20 -5.97
N GLY A 153 -9.06 -30.79 -4.77
CA GLY A 153 -8.33 -29.90 -3.89
C GLY A 153 -8.24 -28.45 -4.34
N SER A 154 -9.05 -28.05 -5.32
CA SER A 154 -9.03 -26.69 -5.90
C SER A 154 -9.78 -25.65 -5.07
N LEU A 155 -10.69 -26.07 -4.18
CA LEU A 155 -11.46 -25.16 -3.34
C LEU A 155 -10.62 -24.71 -2.15
N ASP A 156 -10.41 -23.41 -2.02
CA ASP A 156 -9.69 -22.83 -0.90
C ASP A 156 -10.56 -22.83 0.36
N LEU A 157 -10.07 -23.49 1.41
CA LEU A 157 -10.70 -23.57 2.73
C LEU A 157 -9.76 -22.90 3.73
N CYS A 158 -10.24 -21.91 4.45
CA CYS A 158 -9.47 -21.34 5.55
C CYS A 158 -9.18 -22.40 6.61
N ALA A 159 -7.92 -22.58 6.95
CA ALA A 159 -7.46 -23.57 7.94
C ALA A 159 -6.69 -22.95 9.12
N ARG A 160 -6.11 -21.78 8.93
CA ARG A 160 -5.43 -21.01 9.97
C ARG A 160 -5.58 -19.53 9.65
N VAL A 161 -5.82 -18.70 10.67
CA VAL A 161 -5.92 -17.24 10.51
C VAL A 161 -5.15 -16.54 11.61
N CYS A 162 -4.47 -15.44 11.25
CA CYS A 162 -3.75 -14.57 12.17
C CYS A 162 -4.18 -13.12 11.97
N LEU A 163 -4.38 -12.40 13.07
CA LEU A 163 -4.60 -10.95 13.09
C LEU A 163 -3.61 -10.29 14.05
N LEU A 164 -3.01 -9.18 13.60
CA LEU A 164 -2.09 -8.36 14.39
C LEU A 164 -2.56 -6.91 14.50
N ASP A 165 -2.15 -6.25 15.59
CA ASP A 165 -2.23 -4.79 15.70
C ASP A 165 -1.03 -4.07 15.04
N GLU A 166 -1.01 -2.74 15.12
CA GLU A 166 0.09 -1.93 14.58
C GLU A 166 1.43 -2.13 15.31
N ASP A 167 1.41 -2.64 16.53
CA ASP A 167 2.60 -2.91 17.35
C ASP A 167 3.12 -4.36 17.19
N GLU A 168 2.57 -5.07 16.18
CA GLU A 168 2.94 -6.45 15.83
C GLU A 168 2.50 -7.49 16.88
N ASN A 169 1.59 -7.12 17.81
CA ASN A 169 1.01 -8.04 18.76
C ASN A 169 -0.11 -8.86 18.13
N ILE A 170 -0.16 -10.15 18.43
CA ILE A 170 -1.26 -11.01 17.99
C ILE A 170 -2.51 -10.65 18.79
N ILE A 171 -3.55 -10.18 18.09
CA ILE A 171 -4.86 -9.91 18.68
C ILE A 171 -5.85 -11.05 18.47
N PHE A 172 -5.64 -11.88 17.45
CA PHE A 172 -6.39 -13.10 17.23
C PHE A 172 -5.56 -14.07 16.39
N HIS A 173 -5.55 -15.34 16.81
CA HIS A 173 -4.94 -16.43 16.06
C HIS A 173 -5.74 -17.69 16.32
N SER A 174 -6.10 -18.42 15.27
CA SER A 174 -6.85 -19.69 15.40
C SER A 174 -6.64 -20.61 14.22
N TYR A 175 -6.70 -21.93 14.49
CA TYR A 175 -7.02 -22.90 13.46
C TYR A 175 -8.52 -22.85 13.20
N VAL A 176 -8.92 -23.09 11.94
CA VAL A 176 -10.30 -22.97 11.48
C VAL A 176 -10.80 -24.32 10.99
N GLN A 177 -11.94 -24.75 11.50
CA GLN A 177 -12.55 -26.02 11.11
C GLN A 177 -13.07 -25.93 9.66
N PRO A 178 -12.55 -26.78 8.74
CA PRO A 178 -13.04 -26.81 7.37
C PRO A 178 -14.51 -27.28 7.31
N GLN A 179 -15.32 -26.64 6.44
CA GLN A 179 -16.75 -26.95 6.30
C GLN A 179 -17.02 -28.19 5.44
N ILE A 180 -16.04 -28.62 4.65
CA ILE A 180 -16.07 -29.83 3.83
C ILE A 180 -14.77 -30.59 4.04
N PRO A 181 -14.71 -31.89 3.68
CA PRO A 181 -13.49 -32.67 3.82
C PRO A 181 -12.30 -32.06 3.10
N VAL A 182 -11.16 -32.01 3.79
CA VAL A 182 -9.88 -31.59 3.19
C VAL A 182 -9.37 -32.74 2.32
N THR A 183 -9.07 -32.42 1.07
CA THR A 183 -8.52 -33.34 0.07
C THR A 183 -7.04 -33.09 -0.22
N ASN A 184 -6.56 -31.86 0.08
CA ASN A 184 -5.16 -31.47 -0.06
C ASN A 184 -4.76 -30.50 1.06
N TYR A 185 -3.90 -30.92 1.97
CA TYR A 185 -3.40 -30.06 3.05
C TYR A 185 -2.39 -29.02 2.59
N ARG A 186 -1.85 -29.14 1.39
CA ARG A 186 -0.77 -28.27 0.86
C ARG A 186 0.41 -28.15 1.84
N TYR A 187 0.77 -29.29 2.46
CA TYR A 187 1.66 -29.37 3.62
C TYR A 187 3.00 -28.65 3.42
N GLU A 188 3.59 -28.75 2.24
CA GLU A 188 4.88 -28.08 1.91
C GLU A 188 4.81 -26.55 2.02
N VAL A 189 3.62 -25.98 1.91
CA VAL A 189 3.38 -24.53 2.02
C VAL A 189 2.84 -24.18 3.40
N THR A 190 1.77 -24.85 3.83
CA THR A 190 1.03 -24.49 5.06
C THR A 190 1.59 -25.11 6.34
N GLY A 191 2.32 -26.24 6.23
CA GLY A 191 2.72 -27.05 7.37
C GLY A 191 1.56 -27.70 8.14
N LEU A 192 0.32 -27.59 7.63
CA LEU A 192 -0.88 -28.07 8.33
C LEU A 192 -1.11 -29.55 8.11
N THR A 193 -1.65 -30.19 9.14
CA THR A 193 -2.06 -31.58 9.12
C THR A 193 -3.46 -31.72 9.72
N GLU A 194 -4.08 -32.89 9.57
CA GLU A 194 -5.36 -33.21 10.19
C GLU A 194 -5.40 -32.93 11.70
N LYS A 195 -4.28 -33.15 12.41
CA LYS A 195 -4.20 -32.91 13.86
C LYS A 195 -4.48 -31.46 14.24
N HIS A 196 -4.01 -30.49 13.44
CA HIS A 196 -4.23 -29.07 13.68
C HIS A 196 -5.70 -28.67 13.52
N LEU A 197 -6.45 -29.39 12.69
CA LEU A 197 -7.84 -29.08 12.36
C LEU A 197 -8.89 -29.89 13.12
N ARG A 198 -8.46 -30.87 13.95
CA ARG A 198 -9.39 -31.77 14.66
C ARG A 198 -10.29 -31.04 15.67
N ASP A 199 -9.68 -30.15 16.45
CA ASP A 199 -10.36 -29.35 17.48
C ASP A 199 -10.35 -27.87 17.14
N ALA A 200 -10.30 -27.57 15.84
CA ALA A 200 -10.23 -26.17 15.33
C ALA A 200 -11.57 -25.46 15.53
N MET A 201 -11.51 -24.15 15.67
CA MET A 201 -12.67 -23.29 15.88
C MET A 201 -13.59 -23.31 14.65
N PRO A 202 -14.93 -23.43 14.83
CA PRO A 202 -15.88 -23.34 13.74
C PRO A 202 -15.76 -22.01 12.99
N LEU A 203 -15.82 -22.04 11.63
CA LEU A 203 -15.67 -20.83 10.79
C LEU A 203 -16.60 -19.71 11.24
N LYS A 204 -17.84 -20.01 11.62
CA LYS A 204 -18.80 -18.98 12.06
C LYS A 204 -18.36 -18.23 13.32
N GLU A 205 -17.72 -18.92 14.23
CA GLU A 205 -17.18 -18.32 15.44
C GLU A 205 -15.96 -17.46 15.13
N VAL A 206 -15.07 -17.95 14.25
CA VAL A 206 -13.93 -17.18 13.73
C VAL A 206 -14.41 -15.88 13.06
N GLN A 207 -15.39 -15.96 12.16
CA GLN A 207 -15.98 -14.78 11.52
C GLN A 207 -16.49 -13.76 12.55
N ASN A 208 -17.24 -14.22 13.56
CA ASN A 208 -17.82 -13.32 14.57
C ASN A 208 -16.71 -12.59 15.35
N LYS A 209 -15.66 -13.29 15.76
CA LYS A 209 -14.51 -12.71 16.48
C LYS A 209 -13.75 -11.69 15.61
N ILE A 210 -13.49 -12.04 14.34
CA ILE A 210 -12.84 -11.10 13.42
C ILE A 210 -13.69 -9.84 13.19
N LEU A 211 -14.99 -10.00 12.98
CA LEU A 211 -15.89 -8.85 12.79
C LEU A 211 -15.99 -7.98 14.05
N GLU A 212 -16.02 -8.57 15.24
CA GLU A 212 -15.98 -7.84 16.51
C GLU A 212 -14.70 -6.99 16.62
N ILE A 213 -13.55 -7.55 16.30
CA ILE A 213 -12.26 -6.84 16.27
C ILE A 213 -12.31 -5.70 15.24
N LEU A 214 -12.77 -5.96 14.03
CA LEU A 214 -12.74 -5.00 12.92
C LEU A 214 -13.76 -3.86 13.10
N TYR A 215 -14.97 -4.18 13.55
CA TYR A 215 -15.99 -3.16 13.78
C TYR A 215 -15.75 -2.32 15.05
N ASN A 216 -15.00 -2.83 16.00
CA ASN A 216 -14.53 -2.09 17.18
C ASN A 216 -15.68 -1.30 17.88
N GLY A 217 -16.78 -2.00 18.15
CA GLY A 217 -17.98 -1.43 18.77
C GLY A 217 -18.93 -0.69 17.83
N GLU A 218 -18.64 -0.61 16.53
CA GLU A 218 -19.58 -0.06 15.55
C GLU A 218 -20.56 -1.12 15.06
N SER A 219 -21.78 -0.69 14.76
CA SER A 219 -22.76 -1.57 14.10
C SER A 219 -22.60 -1.51 12.58
N ILE A 220 -22.77 -2.66 11.92
CA ILE A 220 -22.64 -2.85 10.47
C ILE A 220 -23.45 -1.80 9.65
N GLY A 221 -24.60 -1.35 10.14
CA GLY A 221 -25.43 -0.35 9.45
C GLY A 221 -24.99 1.11 9.63
N LYS A 222 -23.96 1.39 10.45
CA LYS A 222 -23.48 2.73 10.77
C LYS A 222 -22.03 3.00 10.36
N LEU A 223 -21.44 2.14 9.55
CA LEU A 223 -20.08 2.35 9.03
C LEU A 223 -20.05 3.66 8.23
N ARG A 224 -19.58 4.72 8.84
CA ARG A 224 -19.44 6.02 8.21
C ARG A 224 -18.25 6.01 7.24
N LEU A 225 -18.41 6.68 6.11
CA LEU A 225 -17.34 6.86 5.11
C LEU A 225 -16.15 7.66 5.65
N SER A 226 -16.28 8.30 6.81
CA SER A 226 -15.19 9.00 7.51
C SER A 226 -15.56 9.19 8.99
N GLY A 227 -14.61 8.90 9.89
CA GLY A 227 -14.70 9.24 11.31
C GLY A 227 -15.42 8.23 12.21
N GLY A 228 -15.48 6.95 11.83
CA GLY A 228 -15.93 5.85 12.69
C GLY A 228 -14.78 5.17 13.45
N ASN A 229 -15.14 4.22 14.35
CA ASN A 229 -14.18 3.43 15.14
C ASN A 229 -13.77 2.12 14.44
N ALA A 230 -14.38 1.78 13.30
CA ALA A 230 -14.04 0.57 12.54
C ALA A 230 -12.60 0.65 12.05
N ARG A 231 -11.88 -0.48 12.19
CA ARG A 231 -10.44 -0.57 11.92
C ARG A 231 -10.15 -0.74 10.44
N LEU A 232 -8.99 -0.27 10.01
CA LEU A 232 -8.48 -0.57 8.68
C LEU A 232 -7.97 -2.01 8.62
N LEU A 233 -8.36 -2.76 7.59
CA LEU A 233 -7.89 -4.12 7.36
C LEU A 233 -6.74 -4.10 6.35
N VAL A 234 -5.57 -4.54 6.77
CA VAL A 234 -4.33 -4.59 5.99
C VAL A 234 -4.03 -6.03 5.61
N GLY A 235 -3.62 -6.28 4.36
CA GLY A 235 -3.22 -7.62 3.93
C GLY A 235 -2.59 -7.61 2.54
N HIS A 236 -2.44 -8.80 1.97
CA HIS A 236 -1.91 -9.00 0.62
C HIS A 236 -2.83 -9.91 -0.20
N SER A 237 -3.47 -9.37 -1.23
CA SER A 237 -4.52 -10.10 -1.98
C SER A 237 -5.73 -10.47 -1.10
N LEU A 238 -6.18 -9.52 -0.31
CA LEU A 238 -7.25 -9.66 0.71
C LEU A 238 -8.54 -10.33 0.20
N ASP A 239 -8.79 -10.33 -1.10
CA ASP A 239 -9.96 -11.04 -1.65
C ASP A 239 -9.91 -12.54 -1.30
N HIS A 240 -8.72 -13.17 -1.36
CA HIS A 240 -8.56 -14.59 -1.05
C HIS A 240 -8.85 -14.88 0.43
N ASP A 241 -8.37 -13.99 1.33
CA ASP A 241 -8.62 -14.13 2.77
C ASP A 241 -10.11 -13.94 3.10
N LEU A 242 -10.71 -12.89 2.55
CA LEU A 242 -12.13 -12.62 2.77
C LEU A 242 -13.03 -13.71 2.17
N ASP A 243 -12.68 -14.23 0.99
CA ASP A 243 -13.41 -15.31 0.32
C ASP A 243 -13.33 -16.63 1.10
N CYS A 244 -12.13 -17.05 1.55
CA CYS A 244 -11.97 -18.29 2.32
C CYS A 244 -12.62 -18.20 3.71
N LEU A 245 -12.63 -17.00 4.31
CA LEU A 245 -13.37 -16.69 5.53
C LEU A 245 -14.86 -16.47 5.29
N ARG A 246 -15.31 -16.40 4.02
CA ARG A 246 -16.71 -16.06 3.66
C ARG A 246 -17.20 -14.79 4.33
N MET A 247 -16.37 -13.75 4.32
CA MET A 247 -16.63 -12.47 4.97
C MET A 247 -16.66 -11.34 3.94
N PHE A 248 -17.40 -10.31 4.27
CA PHE A 248 -17.38 -9.04 3.57
C PHE A 248 -16.88 -7.95 4.51
N TYR A 249 -15.98 -7.10 4.02
CA TYR A 249 -15.55 -5.89 4.70
C TYR A 249 -15.50 -4.72 3.71
N PRO A 250 -15.88 -3.48 4.09
CA PRO A 250 -16.01 -2.36 3.15
C PRO A 250 -14.70 -1.98 2.48
N ASP A 251 -14.70 -1.82 1.16
CA ASP A 251 -13.52 -1.51 0.33
C ASP A 251 -12.73 -0.29 0.81
N HIS A 252 -13.42 0.76 1.30
CA HIS A 252 -12.75 1.97 1.76
C HIS A 252 -11.92 1.77 3.04
N LEU A 253 -12.17 0.68 3.78
CA LEU A 253 -11.41 0.25 4.96
C LEU A 253 -10.32 -0.78 4.62
N LEU A 254 -10.24 -1.29 3.38
CA LEU A 254 -9.21 -2.23 2.95
C LEU A 254 -7.91 -1.51 2.58
N ARG A 255 -6.78 -2.12 2.96
CA ARG A 255 -5.42 -1.70 2.60
C ARG A 255 -4.66 -2.90 2.06
N ASP A 256 -4.93 -3.23 0.80
CA ASP A 256 -4.37 -4.38 0.11
C ASP A 256 -3.04 -3.99 -0.57
N THR A 257 -1.92 -4.57 -0.10
CA THR A 257 -0.58 -4.31 -0.65
C THR A 257 -0.43 -4.82 -2.08
N ALA A 258 -1.21 -5.82 -2.50
CA ALA A 258 -1.22 -6.31 -3.88
C ALA A 258 -1.93 -5.34 -4.84
N LYS A 259 -2.90 -4.56 -4.36
CA LYS A 259 -3.71 -3.63 -5.15
C LYS A 259 -3.29 -2.17 -4.99
N TYR A 260 -2.37 -1.86 -4.08
CA TYR A 260 -1.90 -0.50 -3.88
C TYR A 260 -1.03 -0.05 -5.05
N ARG A 261 -1.54 0.84 -5.87
CA ARG A 261 -0.92 1.25 -7.14
C ARG A 261 0.56 1.61 -7.08
N PRO A 262 1.05 2.35 -6.07
CA PRO A 262 2.48 2.63 -5.96
C PRO A 262 3.36 1.38 -5.79
N LEU A 263 2.83 0.28 -5.24
CA LEU A 263 3.54 -0.99 -5.06
C LEU A 263 3.38 -1.97 -6.23
N MET A 264 2.49 -1.68 -7.19
CA MET A 264 2.27 -2.54 -8.36
C MET A 264 3.34 -2.32 -9.44
N LYS A 265 3.47 -3.30 -10.33
CA LYS A 265 4.24 -3.17 -11.56
C LYS A 265 3.70 -2.06 -12.45
N THR A 266 4.53 -1.56 -13.35
CA THR A 266 4.14 -0.48 -14.28
C THR A 266 2.94 -0.85 -15.14
N ASN A 267 2.74 -2.13 -15.44
CA ASN A 267 1.60 -2.69 -16.17
C ASN A 267 0.38 -3.01 -15.28
N LEU A 268 0.38 -2.59 -14.02
CA LEU A 268 -0.69 -2.80 -13.04
C LEU A 268 -0.89 -4.27 -12.60
N VAL A 269 0.09 -5.10 -12.77
CA VAL A 269 0.13 -6.45 -12.19
C VAL A 269 0.70 -6.36 -10.78
N SER A 270 0.15 -7.13 -9.84
CA SER A 270 0.65 -7.22 -8.47
C SER A 270 2.05 -7.85 -8.42
N HIS A 271 2.83 -7.48 -7.42
CA HIS A 271 4.01 -8.24 -7.00
C HIS A 271 3.61 -9.23 -5.92
N SER A 272 4.36 -10.31 -5.73
CA SER A 272 4.21 -11.19 -4.57
C SER A 272 4.61 -10.47 -3.27
N LEU A 273 4.05 -10.88 -2.14
CA LEU A 273 4.43 -10.34 -0.83
C LEU A 273 5.93 -10.51 -0.58
N LYS A 274 6.48 -11.68 -0.85
CA LYS A 274 7.93 -11.97 -0.76
C LYS A 274 8.78 -10.94 -1.51
N TYR A 275 8.41 -10.59 -2.74
CA TYR A 275 9.12 -9.57 -3.51
C TYR A 275 9.02 -8.18 -2.86
N LEU A 276 7.83 -7.79 -2.40
CA LEU A 276 7.63 -6.48 -1.76
C LEU A 276 8.44 -6.36 -0.47
N VAL A 277 8.45 -7.39 0.34
CA VAL A 277 9.20 -7.43 1.61
C VAL A 277 10.69 -7.33 1.36
N GLN A 278 11.24 -8.16 0.48
CA GLN A 278 12.65 -8.10 0.12
C GLN A 278 13.05 -6.74 -0.44
N THR A 279 12.21 -6.18 -1.33
CA THR A 279 12.51 -4.94 -2.06
C THR A 279 12.39 -3.69 -1.20
N TYR A 280 11.41 -3.66 -0.30
CA TYR A 280 11.07 -2.44 0.47
C TYR A 280 11.37 -2.54 1.96
N LEU A 281 11.51 -3.74 2.54
CA LEU A 281 11.83 -3.92 3.96
C LEU A 281 13.23 -4.50 4.20
N GLY A 282 13.81 -5.18 3.21
CA GLY A 282 15.20 -5.64 3.24
C GLY A 282 15.41 -7.03 3.82
N TYR A 283 14.36 -7.82 4.07
CA TYR A 283 14.47 -9.20 4.54
C TYR A 283 13.67 -10.19 3.70
N ASN A 284 13.91 -11.48 3.89
CA ASN A 284 13.22 -12.55 3.18
C ASN A 284 12.17 -13.19 4.08
N ILE A 285 11.03 -13.54 3.48
CA ILE A 285 9.94 -14.32 4.08
C ILE A 285 9.61 -15.53 3.21
N GLN A 286 8.74 -16.41 3.72
CA GLN A 286 8.25 -17.55 2.95
C GLN A 286 9.42 -18.40 2.37
N THR A 287 10.44 -18.67 3.19
CA THR A 287 11.61 -19.46 2.80
C THR A 287 11.43 -20.96 2.96
N GLY A 288 10.30 -21.40 3.49
CA GLY A 288 9.89 -22.78 3.69
C GLY A 288 8.38 -22.84 3.89
N VAL A 289 7.92 -23.45 4.97
CA VAL A 289 6.53 -23.39 5.39
C VAL A 289 6.17 -21.94 5.68
N HIS A 290 5.01 -21.51 5.19
CA HIS A 290 4.51 -20.16 5.41
C HIS A 290 4.01 -20.01 6.86
N ASP A 291 4.21 -18.83 7.43
CA ASP A 291 3.69 -18.49 8.75
C ASP A 291 2.82 -17.24 8.63
N PRO A 292 1.50 -17.31 8.86
CA PRO A 292 0.61 -16.16 8.73
C PRO A 292 0.96 -15.03 9.70
N TYR A 293 1.70 -15.31 10.78
CA TYR A 293 2.27 -14.27 11.63
C TYR A 293 3.36 -13.47 10.89
N GLU A 294 4.31 -14.16 10.25
CA GLU A 294 5.38 -13.53 9.46
C GLU A 294 4.79 -12.65 8.34
N ASP A 295 3.77 -13.17 7.65
CA ASP A 295 3.11 -12.47 6.55
C ASP A 295 2.30 -11.26 7.06
N CYS A 296 1.55 -11.39 8.16
CA CYS A 296 0.86 -10.28 8.83
C CYS A 296 1.81 -9.16 9.27
N VAL A 297 2.92 -9.50 9.94
CA VAL A 297 3.95 -8.51 10.33
C VAL A 297 4.48 -7.78 9.10
N SER A 298 4.75 -8.52 8.04
CA SER A 298 5.33 -7.99 6.80
C SER A 298 4.38 -7.03 6.08
N VAL A 299 3.09 -7.37 5.96
CA VAL A 299 2.10 -6.46 5.35
C VAL A 299 1.87 -5.22 6.20
N MET A 300 1.85 -5.34 7.54
CA MET A 300 1.73 -4.21 8.45
C MET A 300 2.93 -3.25 8.32
N ARG A 301 4.14 -3.77 8.25
CA ARG A 301 5.36 -2.98 8.05
C ARG A 301 5.38 -2.28 6.70
N LEU A 302 4.95 -2.95 5.61
CA LEU A 302 4.78 -2.34 4.29
C LEU A 302 3.76 -1.20 4.35
N TYR A 303 2.60 -1.43 4.96
CA TYR A 303 1.57 -0.42 5.13
C TYR A 303 2.10 0.80 5.91
N LYS A 304 2.74 0.58 7.06
CA LYS A 304 3.31 1.66 7.89
C LYS A 304 4.36 2.47 7.12
N ARG A 305 5.21 1.81 6.34
CA ARG A 305 6.20 2.47 5.46
C ARG A 305 5.54 3.33 4.38
N MET A 306 4.50 2.84 3.74
CA MET A 306 3.77 3.58 2.71
C MET A 306 2.95 4.72 3.31
N ARG A 307 2.38 4.53 4.49
CA ARG A 307 1.63 5.55 5.24
C ARG A 307 2.52 6.71 5.72
N ALA A 308 3.74 6.41 6.13
CA ALA A 308 4.70 7.39 6.64
C ALA A 308 5.32 8.31 5.56
N GLN A 309 5.00 8.11 4.28
CA GLN A 309 5.56 8.94 3.21
C GLN A 309 5.13 10.40 3.32
N ASN A 310 6.11 11.28 3.41
CA ASN A 310 5.90 12.72 3.41
C ASN A 310 5.74 13.22 1.97
N HIS A 311 4.52 13.52 1.58
CA HIS A 311 4.25 14.26 0.38
C HIS A 311 4.25 15.75 0.70
N HIS A 312 5.34 16.45 0.37
CA HIS A 312 5.40 17.91 0.49
C HIS A 312 4.35 18.53 -0.42
N VAL A 313 3.29 19.04 0.16
CA VAL A 313 2.32 19.90 -0.52
C VAL A 313 2.92 21.29 -0.48
N GLU A 314 3.66 21.68 -1.54
CA GLU A 314 4.03 23.08 -1.75
C GLU A 314 2.74 23.85 -2.00
N GLY A 315 2.41 24.79 -1.12
CA GLY A 315 1.27 25.71 -1.28
C GLY A 315 -0.06 25.18 -0.76
N SER A 316 -0.16 25.03 0.55
CA SER A 316 -1.43 24.86 1.25
C SER A 316 -2.29 26.12 1.14
N GLY A 317 -3.14 26.21 0.15
CA GLY A 317 -4.09 27.34 0.01
C GLY A 317 -5.40 26.96 -0.63
N ILE A 318 -5.48 25.82 -1.32
CA ILE A 318 -6.71 25.39 -1.95
C ILE A 318 -7.03 23.98 -1.49
N GLN A 319 -7.76 23.89 -0.38
CA GLN A 319 -8.49 22.71 -0.02
C GLN A 319 -9.35 22.28 -1.23
N SER A 320 -9.04 21.11 -1.76
CA SER A 320 -9.97 20.21 -2.48
C SER A 320 -11.17 20.91 -3.15
N ILE A 321 -10.98 21.53 -4.29
CA ILE A 321 -12.13 21.74 -5.18
C ILE A 321 -12.58 20.35 -5.61
N CYS A 322 -13.73 19.93 -5.05
CA CYS A 322 -14.34 18.63 -5.26
C CYS A 322 -14.76 18.41 -6.72
N GLY A 323 -13.84 18.03 -7.62
CA GLY A 323 -14.21 17.79 -9.01
C GLY A 323 -13.07 17.39 -9.93
N GLY A 324 -11.83 17.77 -9.63
CA GLY A 324 -10.71 17.51 -10.53
C GLY A 324 -10.95 18.09 -11.94
N PHE A 325 -10.45 17.43 -12.97
CA PHE A 325 -10.63 17.86 -14.37
C PHE A 325 -12.09 17.87 -14.84
N ASP A 326 -12.95 17.04 -14.25
CA ASP A 326 -14.36 16.89 -14.66
C ASP A 326 -15.21 18.13 -14.31
N PHE A 327 -14.74 18.93 -13.36
CA PHE A 327 -15.39 20.18 -12.97
C PHE A 327 -15.19 21.31 -14.00
N TRP A 328 -14.12 21.25 -14.80
CA TRP A 328 -13.72 22.33 -15.69
C TRP A 328 -14.08 22.06 -17.14
N LYS A 329 -14.53 23.10 -17.86
CA LYS A 329 -14.75 23.01 -19.31
C LYS A 329 -13.40 22.86 -20.04
N PRO A 330 -13.31 22.11 -21.15
CA PRO A 330 -12.05 21.88 -21.88
C PRO A 330 -11.31 23.18 -22.24
N LYS A 331 -12.00 24.21 -22.70
CA LYS A 331 -11.43 25.52 -23.04
C LYS A 331 -10.83 26.28 -21.86
N GLU A 332 -11.33 26.02 -20.63
CA GLU A 332 -10.78 26.62 -19.41
C GLU A 332 -9.49 25.90 -19.00
N LEU A 333 -9.44 24.58 -19.12
CA LEU A 333 -8.23 23.79 -18.89
C LEU A 333 -7.08 24.18 -19.84
N GLU A 334 -7.39 24.47 -21.10
CA GLU A 334 -6.40 24.93 -22.07
C GLU A 334 -5.80 26.31 -21.76
N LYS A 335 -6.50 27.14 -20.98
CA LYS A 335 -5.97 28.45 -20.53
C LYS A 335 -5.07 28.33 -19.30
N MET A 336 -5.15 27.24 -18.55
CA MET A 336 -4.37 27.03 -17.32
C MET A 336 -2.88 26.80 -17.62
N THR A 337 -2.01 27.20 -16.71
CA THR A 337 -0.59 26.84 -16.78
C THR A 337 -0.38 25.35 -16.46
N PRO A 338 0.76 24.75 -16.85
CA PRO A 338 1.07 23.35 -16.47
C PRO A 338 1.05 23.09 -14.96
N GLU A 339 1.49 24.07 -14.17
CA GLU A 339 1.46 24.03 -12.70
C GLU A 339 0.02 23.98 -12.20
N LYS A 340 -0.85 24.84 -12.72
CA LYS A 340 -2.26 24.88 -12.34
C LYS A 340 -2.99 23.62 -12.74
N LEU A 341 -2.71 23.06 -13.91
CA LEU A 341 -3.23 21.74 -14.31
C LEU A 341 -2.79 20.65 -13.35
N TYR A 342 -1.56 20.71 -12.83
CA TYR A 342 -1.07 19.76 -11.83
C TYR A 342 -1.78 19.91 -10.48
N GLU A 343 -2.00 21.14 -10.00
CA GLU A 343 -2.70 21.41 -8.73
C GLU A 343 -4.12 20.83 -8.69
N ILE A 344 -4.85 20.87 -9.82
CA ILE A 344 -6.21 20.30 -9.92
C ILE A 344 -6.22 18.82 -10.29
N SER A 345 -5.05 18.21 -10.55
CA SER A 345 -4.94 16.79 -10.87
C SER A 345 -5.14 15.92 -9.64
N ARG A 346 -5.66 14.72 -9.86
CA ARG A 346 -5.87 13.72 -8.81
C ARG A 346 -5.24 12.39 -9.19
N SER A 347 -4.75 11.67 -8.20
CA SER A 347 -4.39 10.27 -8.36
C SER A 347 -5.65 9.41 -8.56
N ASN A 348 -5.47 8.29 -9.25
CA ASN A 348 -6.53 7.29 -9.42
C ASN A 348 -6.49 6.21 -8.31
N TYR A 349 -5.89 6.53 -7.17
CA TYR A 349 -5.85 5.70 -5.98
C TYR A 349 -5.86 6.61 -4.74
N ARG A 350 -6.32 6.07 -3.61
CA ARG A 350 -6.19 6.73 -2.30
C ARG A 350 -4.78 6.48 -1.77
N CYS A 351 -4.03 7.55 -1.53
CA CYS A 351 -2.72 7.43 -0.87
C CYS A 351 -2.90 7.10 0.62
N TRP A 352 -2.14 6.12 1.10
CA TRP A 352 -2.20 5.71 2.51
C TRP A 352 -1.64 6.76 3.49
N CYS A 353 -0.85 7.74 3.03
CA CYS A 353 -0.46 8.87 3.88
C CYS A 353 -1.65 9.68 4.40
N LEU A 354 -2.81 9.57 3.76
CA LEU A 354 -4.05 10.23 4.20
C LEU A 354 -4.68 9.55 5.41
N ASP A 355 -4.28 8.32 5.74
CA ASP A 355 -4.76 7.61 6.92
C ASP A 355 -4.21 8.23 8.22
N LEU A 356 -3.03 8.89 8.18
CA LEU A 356 -2.48 9.68 9.30
C LEU A 356 -3.22 11.01 9.53
N LYS A 357 -3.77 11.61 8.46
CA LYS A 357 -4.42 12.93 8.54
C LYS A 357 -5.81 12.90 9.18
N GLY A 358 -6.43 11.73 9.29
CA GLY A 358 -7.69 11.55 10.00
C GLY A 358 -7.59 11.71 11.53
N GLN A 359 -6.37 11.83 12.06
CA GLN A 359 -6.09 12.01 13.49
C GLN A 359 -6.02 13.47 13.95
N GLN A 360 -6.17 14.46 13.06
CA GLN A 360 -6.23 15.86 13.50
C GLN A 360 -7.67 16.19 13.94
N PRO A 361 -7.87 16.69 15.20
CA PRO A 361 -9.16 17.18 15.63
C PRO A 361 -9.58 18.34 14.75
N GLY A 362 -10.81 18.27 14.24
CA GLY A 362 -11.39 19.33 13.43
C GLY A 362 -11.28 20.67 14.14
N LEU A 363 -10.68 21.63 13.47
CA LEU A 363 -10.97 23.04 13.74
C LEU A 363 -12.42 23.28 13.31
N ILE A 364 -13.24 23.55 14.30
CA ILE A 364 -14.62 24.04 14.19
C ILE A 364 -14.64 25.36 13.43
#